data_49225174451cb1692983284a2058ceca
#
_entry.id   49225174451cb1692983284a2058ceca
#
_cell.length_a   1.000
_cell.length_b   1.000
_cell.length_c   1.000
_cell.angle_alpha   90.00
_cell.angle_beta   90.00
_cell.angle_gamma   90.00
#
_symmetry.space_group_name_H-M   'P 1'
#
loop_
_entity.id
_entity.type
_entity.pdbx_description
1 polymer ?
#
loop_
_entity_poly.entity_id
_entity_poly.type
_entity_poly.pdbx_seq_one_letter_code
_entity_poly.pdbx_strand_id
1 'polypeptide(L)'
;MIRVVLDTNVLVSALLFENGRLAWIRHSWQNGRITPVMAEPTTAELLRVLTYPKFRLSSEQIEALIADLLPWSETWLEELPDDQPRCRDPQDQIFLDLAIGAGVQALVSGDKDLLVLAATIGIPRILEPEMFRDWLEQESTGAAQGGQDPLVT
;
A
#
# COMPACT_ATOMS: atom_id res chain seq x y z
N MET A 1 -13.63 4.56 -2.34
CA MET A 1 -12.21 4.72 -2.00
C MET A 1 -11.63 3.37 -1.60
N ILE A 2 -10.47 3.05 -2.13
CA ILE A 2 -9.86 1.75 -1.94
C ILE A 2 -8.79 1.84 -0.87
N ARG A 3 -8.92 1.05 0.18
CA ARG A 3 -7.94 0.97 1.27
C ARG A 3 -6.90 -0.07 0.93
N VAL A 4 -5.62 0.31 1.05
CA VAL A 4 -4.51 -0.55 0.63
C VAL A 4 -3.39 -0.52 1.67
N VAL A 5 -2.63 -1.61 1.74
CA VAL A 5 -1.33 -1.62 2.40
C VAL A 5 -0.27 -1.69 1.31
N LEU A 6 0.69 -0.78 1.38
CA LEU A 6 1.81 -0.71 0.46
C LEU A 6 3.07 -1.12 1.23
N ASP A 7 3.84 -2.09 0.72
CA ASP A 7 5.06 -2.46 1.41
C ASP A 7 6.10 -1.34 1.33
N THR A 8 7.14 -1.43 2.13
CA THR A 8 8.14 -0.36 2.25
C THR A 8 8.80 -0.05 0.91
N ASN A 9 9.15 -1.06 0.12
CA ASN A 9 9.82 -0.83 -1.15
C ASN A 9 8.92 -0.11 -2.15
N VAL A 10 7.63 -0.43 -2.16
CA VAL A 10 6.65 0.27 -2.99
C VAL A 10 6.52 1.72 -2.55
N LEU A 11 6.42 1.97 -1.24
CA LEU A 11 6.34 3.33 -0.70
C LEU A 11 7.58 4.14 -1.02
N VAL A 12 8.77 3.58 -0.82
CA VAL A 12 10.03 4.25 -1.12
C VAL A 12 10.10 4.63 -2.60
N SER A 13 9.75 3.70 -3.48
CA SER A 13 9.76 3.97 -4.92
C SER A 13 8.78 5.07 -5.32
N ALA A 14 7.59 5.07 -4.72
CA ALA A 14 6.57 6.08 -5.00
C ALA A 14 6.97 7.46 -4.48
N LEU A 15 7.66 7.51 -3.33
CA LEU A 15 8.03 8.77 -2.69
C LEU A 15 9.29 9.41 -3.28
N LEU A 16 10.31 8.60 -3.61
CA LEU A 16 11.62 9.13 -4.00
C LEU A 16 11.77 9.43 -5.48
N PHE A 17 10.98 8.79 -6.34
CA PHE A 17 11.17 8.89 -7.77
C PHE A 17 9.93 9.51 -8.42
N GLU A 18 9.93 10.86 -8.51
CA GLU A 18 8.78 11.61 -9.06
C GLU A 18 8.39 11.19 -10.48
N ASN A 19 9.38 10.82 -11.30
CA ASN A 19 9.14 10.36 -12.66
C ASN A 19 9.36 8.85 -12.79
N GLY A 20 9.38 8.14 -11.66
CA GLY A 20 9.60 6.71 -11.64
C GLY A 20 8.35 5.92 -12.02
N ARG A 21 8.56 4.63 -12.19
CA ARG A 21 7.52 3.70 -12.60
C ARG A 21 6.35 3.62 -11.62
N LEU A 22 6.60 3.90 -10.33
CA LEU A 22 5.57 3.83 -9.28
C LEU A 22 5.05 5.20 -8.84
N ALA A 23 5.42 6.27 -9.53
CA ALA A 23 4.94 7.62 -9.19
C ALA A 23 3.40 7.72 -9.24
N TRP A 24 2.75 6.93 -10.09
CA TRP A 24 1.30 6.93 -10.20
C TRP A 24 0.61 6.51 -8.89
N ILE A 25 1.28 5.74 -8.04
CA ILE A 25 0.74 5.34 -6.73
C ILE A 25 0.60 6.57 -5.83
N ARG A 26 1.65 7.41 -5.80
CA ARG A 26 1.62 8.66 -5.04
C ARG A 26 0.50 9.57 -5.54
N HIS A 27 0.38 9.73 -6.85
CA HIS A 27 -0.73 10.51 -7.42
C HIS A 27 -2.08 9.93 -7.04
N SER A 28 -2.20 8.61 -6.94
CA SER A 28 -3.43 7.95 -6.58
C SER A 28 -3.87 8.24 -5.14
N TRP A 29 -2.94 8.35 -4.19
CA TRP A 29 -3.35 8.73 -2.85
C TRP A 29 -3.62 10.23 -2.73
N GLN A 30 -2.88 11.06 -3.47
CA GLN A 30 -3.11 12.51 -3.46
C GLN A 30 -4.46 12.88 -4.04
N ASN A 31 -4.96 12.14 -5.01
CA ASN A 31 -6.26 12.43 -5.61
C ASN A 31 -7.43 11.61 -5.03
N GLY A 32 -7.16 10.86 -3.96
CA GLY A 32 -8.21 10.17 -3.22
C GLY A 32 -8.68 8.85 -3.83
N ARG A 33 -8.02 8.32 -4.85
CA ARG A 33 -8.39 7.03 -5.42
C ARG A 33 -8.07 5.87 -4.48
N ILE A 34 -6.97 5.98 -3.75
CA ILE A 34 -6.58 4.99 -2.76
C ILE A 34 -6.32 5.67 -1.41
N THR A 35 -6.48 4.90 -0.34
CA THR A 35 -6.09 5.32 1.01
C THR A 35 -5.07 4.33 1.54
N PRO A 36 -3.78 4.72 1.62
CA PRO A 36 -2.80 3.86 2.28
C PRO A 36 -3.15 3.69 3.75
N VAL A 37 -3.04 2.48 4.26
CA VAL A 37 -3.22 2.19 5.68
C VAL A 37 -1.85 1.98 6.30
N MET A 38 -1.55 2.73 7.35
CA MET A 38 -0.27 2.69 8.05
C MET A 38 -0.49 2.31 9.51
N ALA A 39 0.46 1.59 10.07
CA ALA A 39 0.50 1.28 11.49
C ALA A 39 1.89 1.62 12.03
N GLU A 40 2.03 1.66 13.34
CA GLU A 40 3.32 2.00 13.95
C GLU A 40 4.47 1.14 13.41
N PRO A 41 4.34 -0.22 13.34
CA PRO A 41 5.44 -1.03 12.82
C PRO A 41 5.80 -0.75 11.37
N THR A 42 4.81 -0.54 10.51
CA THR A 42 5.06 -0.29 9.08
C THR A 42 5.64 1.10 8.87
N THR A 43 5.20 2.07 9.64
CA THR A 43 5.75 3.43 9.59
C THR A 43 7.20 3.45 10.09
N ALA A 44 7.49 2.73 11.17
CA ALA A 44 8.84 2.61 11.69
C ALA A 44 9.78 1.96 10.67
N GLU A 45 9.32 0.95 9.96
CA GLU A 45 10.10 0.31 8.90
C GLU A 45 10.39 1.28 7.76
N LEU A 46 9.40 2.04 7.33
CA LEU A 46 9.59 3.05 6.29
C LEU A 46 10.63 4.09 6.72
N LEU A 47 10.52 4.61 7.93
CA LEU A 47 11.47 5.59 8.45
C LEU A 47 12.88 5.01 8.50
N ARG A 48 13.02 3.76 8.94
CA ARG A 48 14.32 3.09 9.00
C ARG A 48 14.96 2.99 7.62
N VAL A 49 14.18 2.58 6.61
CA VAL A 49 14.69 2.42 5.25
C VAL A 49 15.08 3.76 4.65
N LEU A 50 14.30 4.82 4.90
CA LEU A 50 14.61 6.16 4.39
C LEU A 50 15.92 6.73 4.95
N THR A 51 16.41 6.21 6.08
CA THR A 51 17.69 6.62 6.63
C THR A 51 18.89 5.91 6.00
N TYR A 52 18.68 4.95 5.10
CA TYR A 52 19.78 4.24 4.46
C TYR A 52 20.68 5.22 3.68
N PRO A 53 22.02 5.10 3.84
CA PRO A 53 22.94 6.04 3.20
C PRO A 53 22.81 6.13 1.68
N LYS A 54 22.37 5.06 1.04
CA LYS A 54 22.23 5.06 -0.42
C LYS A 54 21.21 6.08 -0.93
N PHE A 55 20.26 6.49 -0.10
CA PHE A 55 19.26 7.48 -0.49
C PHE A 55 19.70 8.92 -0.27
N ARG A 56 20.73 9.13 0.55
CA ARG A 56 21.33 10.46 0.81
C ARG A 56 20.32 11.52 1.21
N LEU A 57 19.37 11.13 2.06
CA LEU A 57 18.33 12.04 2.52
C LEU A 57 18.71 12.68 3.85
N SER A 58 18.47 13.99 3.98
CA SER A 58 18.57 14.69 5.25
C SER A 58 17.32 14.40 6.10
N SER A 59 17.41 14.71 7.39
CA SER A 59 16.25 14.59 8.29
C SER A 59 15.08 15.42 7.78
N GLU A 60 15.35 16.62 7.28
CA GLU A 60 14.30 17.50 6.75
C GLU A 60 13.65 16.94 5.50
N GLN A 61 14.44 16.29 4.63
CA GLN A 61 13.91 15.63 3.44
C GLN A 61 13.03 14.45 3.81
N ILE A 62 13.44 13.65 4.79
CA ILE A 62 12.64 12.53 5.28
C ILE A 62 11.32 13.04 5.85
N GLU A 63 11.36 14.09 6.68
CA GLU A 63 10.15 14.69 7.23
C GLU A 63 9.20 15.17 6.13
N ALA A 64 9.74 15.78 5.08
CA ALA A 64 8.92 16.24 3.96
C ALA A 64 8.25 15.09 3.21
N LEU A 65 8.96 13.97 3.04
CA LEU A 65 8.38 12.79 2.40
C LEU A 65 7.25 12.18 3.24
N ILE A 66 7.47 12.07 4.54
CA ILE A 66 6.45 11.55 5.45
C ILE A 66 5.23 12.49 5.48
N ALA A 67 5.45 13.80 5.44
CA ALA A 67 4.38 14.79 5.39
C ALA A 67 3.55 14.70 4.10
N ASP A 68 4.12 14.10 3.05
CA ASP A 68 3.40 13.88 1.80
C ASP A 68 2.61 12.55 1.80
N LEU A 69 2.82 11.71 2.76
CA LEU A 69 2.15 10.42 2.87
C LEU A 69 1.12 10.39 4.00
N LEU A 70 1.51 10.75 5.21
CA LEU A 70 0.68 10.53 6.39
C LEU A 70 -0.67 11.25 6.36
N PRO A 71 -0.75 12.52 5.88
CA PRO A 71 -2.07 13.19 5.84
C PRO A 71 -3.09 12.49 4.95
N TRP A 72 -2.62 11.70 3.95
CA TRP A 72 -3.47 10.98 3.03
C TRP A 72 -3.74 9.54 3.48
N SER A 73 -3.12 9.12 4.59
CA SER A 73 -3.16 7.76 5.09
C SER A 73 -4.19 7.62 6.20
N GLU A 74 -4.70 6.40 6.35
CA GLU A 74 -5.44 6.00 7.55
C GLU A 74 -4.43 5.38 8.52
N THR A 75 -4.47 5.80 9.78
CA THR A 75 -3.62 5.21 10.82
C THR A 75 -4.38 4.13 11.54
N TRP A 76 -3.82 2.91 11.54
CA TRP A 76 -4.39 1.76 12.24
C TRP A 76 -3.81 1.71 13.64
N LEU A 77 -4.65 1.86 14.65
CA LEU A 77 -4.22 2.00 16.04
C LEU A 77 -4.38 0.71 16.86
N GLU A 78 -5.08 -0.28 16.33
CA GLU A 78 -5.28 -1.54 17.03
C GLU A 78 -4.06 -2.44 16.89
N GLU A 79 -3.90 -3.38 17.84
CA GLU A 79 -2.83 -4.35 17.76
C GLU A 79 -2.97 -5.20 16.49
N LEU A 80 -1.83 -5.56 15.92
CA LEU A 80 -1.82 -6.46 14.77
C LEU A 80 -2.01 -7.89 15.26
N PRO A 81 -2.88 -8.67 14.61
CA PRO A 81 -3.07 -10.07 14.98
C PRO A 81 -1.79 -10.86 14.70
N ASP A 82 -1.51 -11.84 15.56
CA ASP A 82 -0.30 -12.68 15.43
C ASP A 82 -0.63 -14.12 15.00
N ASP A 83 -1.90 -14.40 14.72
CA ASP A 83 -2.36 -15.72 14.28
C ASP A 83 -2.62 -15.80 12.79
N GLN A 84 -2.08 -14.85 12.01
CA GLN A 84 -2.28 -14.79 10.56
C GLN A 84 -1.40 -15.79 9.82
N PRO A 85 -1.72 -16.09 8.55
CA PRO A 85 -0.85 -16.91 7.71
C PRO A 85 0.57 -16.38 7.73
N ARG A 86 1.55 -17.31 7.81
CA ARG A 86 2.95 -16.90 7.92
C ARG A 86 3.56 -16.64 6.55
N CYS A 87 4.17 -15.47 6.44
CA CYS A 87 5.04 -15.14 5.32
C CYS A 87 6.40 -15.80 5.54
N ARG A 88 7.05 -16.22 4.46
CA ARG A 88 8.35 -16.85 4.52
C ARG A 88 9.41 -15.90 5.10
N ASP A 89 9.37 -14.62 4.71
CA ASP A 89 10.26 -13.60 5.26
C ASP A 89 9.57 -12.93 6.45
N PRO A 90 10.13 -13.04 7.67
CA PRO A 90 9.53 -12.39 8.85
C PRO A 90 9.40 -10.88 8.72
N GLN A 91 10.25 -10.22 7.93
CA GLN A 91 10.19 -8.77 7.76
C GLN A 91 8.96 -8.34 6.96
N ASP A 92 8.41 -9.22 6.13
CA ASP A 92 7.21 -8.94 5.36
C ASP A 92 5.93 -9.23 6.15
N GLN A 93 6.05 -9.95 7.25
CA GLN A 93 4.89 -10.36 8.04
C GLN A 93 4.06 -9.19 8.55
N ILE A 94 4.71 -8.07 8.92
CA ILE A 94 3.99 -6.91 9.45
C ILE A 94 3.01 -6.34 8.42
N PHE A 95 3.34 -6.38 7.13
CA PHE A 95 2.46 -5.88 6.08
C PHE A 95 1.26 -6.79 5.88
N LEU A 96 1.49 -8.09 5.93
CA LEU A 96 0.41 -9.06 5.83
C LEU A 96 -0.53 -8.96 7.04
N ASP A 97 0.03 -8.89 8.24
CA ASP A 97 -0.76 -8.75 9.46
C ASP A 97 -1.62 -7.48 9.44
N LEU A 98 -1.04 -6.37 8.99
CA LEU A 98 -1.77 -5.11 8.88
C LEU A 98 -2.87 -5.23 7.82
N ALA A 99 -2.56 -5.78 6.66
CA ALA A 99 -3.52 -5.90 5.56
C ALA A 99 -4.74 -6.73 5.97
N ILE A 100 -4.51 -7.85 6.65
CA ILE A 100 -5.58 -8.72 7.10
C ILE A 100 -6.31 -8.10 8.30
N GLY A 101 -5.57 -7.60 9.29
CA GLY A 101 -6.15 -7.03 10.50
C GLY A 101 -7.01 -5.80 10.23
N ALA A 102 -6.57 -4.93 9.34
CA ALA A 102 -7.31 -3.72 8.96
C ALA A 102 -8.37 -3.99 7.91
N GLY A 103 -8.41 -5.18 7.31
CA GLY A 103 -9.41 -5.54 6.33
C GLY A 103 -9.31 -4.73 5.05
N VAL A 104 -8.10 -4.45 4.58
CA VAL A 104 -7.89 -3.69 3.35
C VAL A 104 -8.23 -4.51 2.12
N GLN A 105 -8.46 -3.84 1.00
CA GLN A 105 -8.84 -4.50 -0.24
C GLN A 105 -7.64 -5.06 -0.99
N ALA A 106 -6.46 -4.46 -0.81
CA ALA A 106 -5.25 -4.93 -1.48
C ALA A 106 -4.00 -4.70 -0.62
N LEU A 107 -3.06 -5.63 -0.75
CA LEU A 107 -1.68 -5.50 -0.29
C LEU A 107 -0.80 -5.46 -1.53
N VAL A 108 -0.06 -4.37 -1.73
CA VAL A 108 0.75 -4.17 -2.93
C VAL A 108 2.21 -4.37 -2.59
N SER A 109 2.86 -5.29 -3.28
CA SER A 109 4.25 -5.66 -3.05
C SER A 109 4.86 -6.26 -4.30
N GLY A 110 6.17 -6.05 -4.46
CA GLY A 110 6.95 -6.78 -5.46
C GLY A 110 7.67 -7.98 -4.88
N ASP A 111 7.48 -8.26 -3.59
CA ASP A 111 8.19 -9.35 -2.91
C ASP A 111 7.53 -10.70 -3.16
N LYS A 112 8.34 -11.66 -3.62
CA LYS A 112 7.85 -12.99 -3.95
C LYS A 112 7.29 -13.74 -2.75
N ASP A 113 7.83 -13.49 -1.55
CA ASP A 113 7.37 -14.16 -0.34
C ASP A 113 5.96 -13.72 0.07
N LEU A 114 5.54 -12.53 -0.32
CA LEU A 114 4.16 -12.09 -0.18
C LEU A 114 3.30 -12.54 -1.36
N LEU A 115 3.80 -12.38 -2.57
CA LEU A 115 3.04 -12.70 -3.78
C LEU A 115 2.64 -14.17 -3.87
N VAL A 116 3.47 -15.07 -3.34
CA VAL A 116 3.17 -16.50 -3.35
C VAL A 116 1.90 -16.81 -2.52
N LEU A 117 1.57 -15.98 -1.56
CA LEU A 117 0.39 -16.18 -0.72
C LEU A 117 -0.91 -15.75 -1.41
N ALA A 118 -0.83 -15.06 -2.54
CA ALA A 118 -2.01 -14.59 -3.26
C ALA A 118 -2.96 -15.72 -3.64
N ALA A 119 -2.42 -16.90 -3.96
CA ALA A 119 -3.24 -18.06 -4.33
C ALA A 119 -4.01 -18.64 -3.14
N THR A 120 -3.50 -18.47 -1.92
CA THR A 120 -4.08 -19.02 -0.70
C THR A 120 -4.98 -18.01 0.01
N ILE A 121 -4.62 -16.73 -0.07
CA ILE A 121 -5.34 -15.64 0.58
C ILE A 121 -6.17 -14.92 -0.46
N GLY A 122 -7.48 -15.01 -0.36
CA GLY A 122 -8.37 -14.36 -1.30
C GLY A 122 -8.57 -12.88 -1.02
N ILE A 123 -8.63 -12.51 0.26
CA ILE A 123 -8.84 -11.13 0.73
C ILE A 123 -7.87 -10.88 1.89
N PRO A 124 -7.01 -9.86 1.82
CA PRO A 124 -6.87 -8.88 0.73
C PRO A 124 -6.26 -9.51 -0.53
N ARG A 125 -6.46 -8.87 -1.68
CA ARG A 125 -5.72 -9.26 -2.88
C ARG A 125 -4.27 -8.87 -2.68
N ILE A 126 -3.35 -9.78 -3.02
CA ILE A 126 -1.92 -9.49 -2.95
C ILE A 126 -1.45 -9.33 -4.39
N LEU A 127 -1.03 -8.11 -4.75
CA LEU A 127 -0.79 -7.72 -6.13
C LEU A 127 0.54 -7.02 -6.30
N GLU A 128 1.21 -7.30 -7.42
CA GLU A 128 2.30 -6.46 -7.88
C GLU A 128 1.76 -5.09 -8.27
N PRO A 129 2.61 -4.04 -8.28
CA PRO A 129 2.13 -2.69 -8.60
C PRO A 129 1.41 -2.57 -9.94
N GLU A 130 1.89 -3.23 -10.99
CA GLU A 130 1.25 -3.14 -12.30
C GLU A 130 -0.11 -3.83 -12.32
N MET A 131 -0.23 -4.98 -11.67
CA MET A 131 -1.50 -5.67 -11.53
C MET A 131 -2.47 -4.85 -10.69
N PHE A 132 -1.97 -4.19 -9.66
CA PHE A 132 -2.76 -3.28 -8.85
C PHE A 132 -3.30 -2.12 -9.68
N ARG A 133 -2.46 -1.56 -10.55
CA ARG A 133 -2.88 -0.48 -11.44
C ARG A 133 -4.02 -0.91 -12.36
N ASP A 134 -3.88 -2.07 -12.97
CA ASP A 134 -4.91 -2.63 -13.86
C ASP A 134 -6.20 -2.86 -13.09
N TRP A 135 -6.10 -3.41 -11.88
CA TRP A 135 -7.26 -3.65 -11.03
C TRP A 135 -7.96 -2.35 -10.65
N LEU A 136 -7.20 -1.30 -10.31
CA LEU A 136 -7.78 0.02 -10.00
C LEU A 136 -8.53 0.59 -11.20
N GLU A 137 -8.00 0.46 -12.38
CA GLU A 137 -8.65 0.95 -13.60
C GLU A 137 -9.94 0.19 -13.87
N GLN A 138 -9.96 -1.12 -13.66
CA GLN A 138 -11.16 -1.93 -13.79
C GLN A 138 -12.21 -1.56 -12.75
N GLU A 139 -11.81 -1.34 -11.51
CA GLU A 139 -12.73 -0.93 -10.44
C GLU A 139 -13.34 0.44 -10.74
N SER A 140 -12.55 1.39 -11.23
CA SER A 140 -13.05 2.71 -11.62
C SER A 140 -14.06 2.60 -12.76
N THR A 141 -13.79 1.78 -13.76
CA THR A 141 -14.69 1.54 -14.89
C THR A 141 -15.97 0.85 -14.40
N GLY A 142 -15.82 -0.16 -13.54
CA GLY A 142 -16.96 -0.86 -12.95
C GLY A 142 -17.83 0.07 -12.11
N ALA A 143 -17.22 0.94 -11.32
CA ALA A 143 -17.96 1.91 -10.52
C ALA A 143 -18.69 2.91 -11.39
N ALA A 144 -18.07 3.37 -12.47
CA ALA A 144 -18.72 4.28 -13.42
C ALA A 144 -19.91 3.61 -14.11
N GLN A 145 -19.75 2.36 -14.50
CA GLN A 145 -20.83 1.59 -15.11
C GLN A 145 -21.96 1.31 -14.12
N GLY A 146 -21.58 0.97 -12.90
CA GLY A 146 -22.55 0.76 -11.83
C GLY A 146 -23.35 2.01 -11.50
N GLY A 147 -22.71 3.18 -11.59
CA GLY A 147 -23.38 4.45 -11.40
C GLY A 147 -24.43 4.76 -12.45
N GLN A 148 -24.36 4.13 -13.61
CA GLN A 148 -25.34 4.29 -14.66
C GLN A 148 -26.51 3.32 -14.54
N ASP A 149 -26.30 2.18 -13.90
CA ASP A 149 -27.31 1.12 -13.79
C ASP A 149 -28.61 1.61 -13.14
N PRO A 150 -28.57 2.38 -12.05
CA PRO A 150 -29.80 2.85 -11.43
C PRO A 150 -30.67 3.71 -12.35
N LEU A 151 -30.08 4.28 -13.38
CA LEU A 151 -30.83 5.11 -14.32
C LEU A 151 -31.68 4.29 -15.26
N VAL A 152 -31.39 3.03 -15.37
CA VAL A 152 -32.13 2.12 -16.23
C VAL A 152 -33.44 1.71 -15.59
N THR A 153 -33.49 1.80 -14.29
CA THR A 153 -34.71 1.47 -13.55
C THR A 153 -35.61 2.68 -13.40
#